data_8e47e97ddb8bfb06790b4607e8685252
#
_entry.id   8e47e97ddb8bfb06790b4607e8685252
#
_cell.length_a   1.000
_cell.length_b   1.000
_cell.length_c   1.000
_cell.angle_alpha   90.00
_cell.angle_beta   90.00
_cell.angle_gamma   90.00
#
_symmetry.space_group_name_H-M   'P 1'
#
loop_
_entity.id
_entity.type
_entity.pdbx_description
1 polymer ?
#
loop_
_entity_poly.entity_id
_entity_poly.type
_entity_poly.pdbx_seq_one_letter_code
_entity_poly.pdbx_strand_id
1 'polypeptide(L)'
;MKKLFIGIVAVLILFSCGQSYEESKRLSKALRIKLAKEDSAALKIAVMPTLDCLPFYLAEDHNLFDTAVDIRLKHFTAQMDVDTAMMNRRVELAVTDLVRAERMIKQDSSIGYLTATNAYWQLITNRIARMTQLKHLEDKMLAMTRYSVTDMLGDLAVDSVKLKPEFVFRIQINDVNIRLKMLENNEMDALLLTEPQAAQARLLKHKVLLDTRSLDMKMGAVVMRNKEMTEKNRKRQLDVMIKGYNDACDSINKNGVAAYSDLVMKYCKVKKNTVESLKDIKFEKISVPRQHDIECARKWLSKK
;
A
#
# COMPACT_ATOMS: atom_id res chain seq x y z
N MET A 1 29.99 5.31 -65.28
CA MET A 1 29.62 4.58 -64.03
C MET A 1 29.60 5.47 -62.77
N LYS A 2 30.60 6.35 -62.52
CA LYS A 2 30.62 7.22 -61.30
C LYS A 2 29.42 8.21 -61.19
N LYS A 3 28.89 8.77 -62.34
CA LYS A 3 27.77 9.70 -62.31
C LYS A 3 26.42 9.03 -62.05
N LEU A 4 26.27 7.74 -62.42
CA LEU A 4 25.06 6.96 -62.13
C LEU A 4 24.96 6.58 -60.63
N PHE A 5 26.09 6.33 -59.99
CA PHE A 5 26.16 5.97 -58.58
C PHE A 5 25.81 7.15 -57.65
N ILE A 6 26.17 8.40 -58.05
CA ILE A 6 25.85 9.61 -57.27
C ILE A 6 24.34 9.91 -57.35
N GLY A 7 23.70 9.64 -58.51
CA GLY A 7 22.24 9.78 -58.67
C GLY A 7 21.43 8.81 -57.78
N ILE A 8 21.89 7.56 -57.65
CA ILE A 8 21.21 6.54 -56.84
C ILE A 8 21.35 6.86 -55.31
N VAL A 9 22.52 7.35 -54.88
CA VAL A 9 22.74 7.76 -53.49
C VAL A 9 21.90 9.00 -53.14
N ALA A 10 21.78 9.99 -54.04
CA ALA A 10 20.95 11.16 -53.86
C ALA A 10 19.44 10.84 -53.78
N VAL A 11 18.96 9.83 -54.53
CA VAL A 11 17.57 9.37 -54.48
C VAL A 11 17.28 8.61 -53.22
N LEU A 12 18.24 7.82 -52.68
CA LEU A 12 18.07 7.14 -51.38
C LEU A 12 18.01 8.08 -50.18
N ILE A 13 18.64 9.27 -50.26
CA ILE A 13 18.58 10.26 -49.18
C ILE A 13 17.20 10.99 -49.17
N LEU A 14 16.50 11.07 -50.32
CA LEU A 14 15.18 11.69 -50.43
C LEU A 14 14.05 10.78 -49.91
N PHE A 15 14.27 9.48 -49.73
CA PHE A 15 13.33 8.53 -49.13
C PHE A 15 13.49 8.36 -47.60
N SER A 16 14.41 9.08 -46.99
CA SER A 16 14.44 9.23 -45.52
C SER A 16 13.36 10.22 -45.10
N CYS A 17 12.09 9.85 -45.37
CA CYS A 17 10.93 10.57 -44.88
C CYS A 17 10.82 10.34 -43.35
N GLY A 18 11.65 11.00 -42.59
CA GLY A 18 11.41 11.22 -41.19
C GLY A 18 10.09 11.97 -41.04
N GLN A 19 9.18 11.48 -40.24
CA GLN A 19 7.94 12.20 -39.92
C GLN A 19 8.28 13.65 -39.59
N SER A 20 7.51 14.61 -40.13
CA SER A 20 7.76 16.03 -39.84
C SER A 20 7.59 16.26 -38.34
N TYR A 21 8.30 17.24 -37.79
CA TYR A 21 8.21 17.59 -36.36
C TYR A 21 6.75 17.80 -35.92
N GLU A 22 5.95 18.45 -36.74
CA GLU A 22 4.51 18.68 -36.50
C GLU A 22 3.69 17.39 -36.52
N GLU A 23 4.02 16.47 -37.39
CA GLU A 23 3.38 15.15 -37.47
C GLU A 23 3.72 14.30 -36.23
N SER A 24 5.00 14.25 -35.84
CA SER A 24 5.46 13.58 -34.62
C SER A 24 4.81 14.17 -33.38
N LYS A 25 4.68 15.48 -33.27
CA LYS A 25 4.00 16.21 -32.21
C LYS A 25 2.52 15.88 -32.15
N ARG A 26 1.86 15.84 -33.32
CA ARG A 26 0.43 15.49 -33.46
C ARG A 26 0.18 14.04 -33.01
N LEU A 27 1.00 13.09 -33.47
CA LEU A 27 0.93 11.69 -33.09
C LEU A 27 1.18 11.49 -31.59
N SER A 28 2.20 12.15 -31.02
CA SER A 28 2.48 12.08 -29.58
C SER A 28 1.33 12.66 -28.74
N LYS A 29 0.70 13.75 -29.19
CA LYS A 29 -0.49 14.31 -28.54
C LYS A 29 -1.68 13.35 -28.63
N ALA A 30 -1.95 12.77 -29.80
CA ALA A 30 -3.02 11.80 -29.98
C ALA A 30 -2.81 10.55 -29.11
N LEU A 31 -1.57 10.03 -29.05
CA LEU A 31 -1.20 8.91 -28.19
C LEU A 31 -1.42 9.24 -26.70
N ARG A 32 -1.01 10.42 -26.25
CA ARG A 32 -1.24 10.87 -24.86
C ARG A 32 -2.73 10.92 -24.51
N ILE A 33 -3.55 11.44 -25.41
CA ILE A 33 -5.02 11.51 -25.22
C ILE A 33 -5.60 10.09 -25.15
N LYS A 34 -5.16 9.19 -26.04
CA LYS A 34 -5.60 7.78 -26.04
C LYS A 34 -5.23 7.09 -24.73
N LEU A 35 -3.96 7.18 -24.30
CA LEU A 35 -3.48 6.59 -23.06
C LEU A 35 -4.20 7.17 -21.82
N ALA A 36 -4.45 8.48 -21.79
CA ALA A 36 -5.21 9.12 -20.72
C ALA A 36 -6.66 8.61 -20.66
N LYS A 37 -7.29 8.41 -21.81
CA LYS A 37 -8.65 7.84 -21.90
C LYS A 37 -8.67 6.38 -21.42
N GLU A 38 -7.71 5.57 -21.82
CA GLU A 38 -7.57 4.18 -21.37
C GLU A 38 -7.30 4.13 -19.86
N ASP A 39 -6.38 4.96 -19.33
CA ASP A 39 -6.12 5.02 -17.89
C ASP A 39 -7.36 5.49 -17.10
N SER A 40 -8.15 6.41 -17.65
CA SER A 40 -9.40 6.85 -17.00
C SER A 40 -10.50 5.78 -17.02
N ALA A 41 -10.48 4.87 -17.98
CA ALA A 41 -11.44 3.76 -18.08
C ALA A 41 -11.11 2.59 -17.14
N ALA A 42 -9.84 2.43 -16.75
CA ALA A 42 -9.38 1.36 -15.85
C ALA A 42 -9.92 1.57 -14.41
N LEU A 43 -10.20 0.48 -13.70
CA LEU A 43 -10.39 0.49 -12.25
C LEU A 43 -9.01 0.42 -11.59
N LYS A 44 -8.59 1.51 -10.94
CA LYS A 44 -7.26 1.61 -10.34
C LYS A 44 -7.31 1.42 -8.84
N ILE A 45 -6.43 0.57 -8.33
CA ILE A 45 -6.32 0.21 -6.92
C ILE A 45 -4.96 0.64 -6.40
N ALA A 46 -4.91 1.54 -5.43
CA ALA A 46 -3.67 1.89 -4.75
C ALA A 46 -3.29 0.79 -3.76
N VAL A 47 -2.11 0.22 -3.92
CA VAL A 47 -1.55 -0.85 -3.08
C VAL A 47 -0.22 -0.44 -2.46
N MET A 48 0.10 -1.02 -1.30
CA MET A 48 1.28 -0.73 -0.50
C MET A 48 2.19 -1.97 -0.41
N PRO A 49 3.51 -1.83 -0.16
CA PRO A 49 4.42 -2.96 0.00
C PRO A 49 4.22 -3.68 1.35
N THR A 50 2.97 -4.07 1.63
CA THR A 50 2.54 -4.71 2.88
C THR A 50 1.79 -6.01 2.59
N LEU A 51 1.79 -6.92 3.55
CA LEU A 51 1.29 -8.28 3.34
C LEU A 51 -0.21 -8.33 3.09
N ASP A 52 -0.98 -7.41 3.64
CA ASP A 52 -2.43 -7.30 3.42
C ASP A 52 -2.80 -6.96 1.97
N CYS A 53 -1.84 -6.49 1.16
CA CYS A 53 -2.00 -6.32 -0.28
C CYS A 53 -1.75 -7.60 -1.10
N LEU A 54 -1.29 -8.70 -0.47
CA LEU A 54 -0.95 -9.94 -1.19
C LEU A 54 -2.12 -10.50 -2.03
N PRO A 55 -3.40 -10.48 -1.59
CA PRO A 55 -4.50 -10.92 -2.44
C PRO A 55 -4.63 -10.14 -3.74
N PHE A 56 -4.38 -8.81 -3.74
CA PHE A 56 -4.37 -8.00 -4.95
C PHE A 56 -3.20 -8.37 -5.87
N TYR A 57 -2.01 -8.54 -5.31
CA TYR A 57 -0.83 -8.95 -6.08
C TYR A 57 -1.00 -10.31 -6.73
N LEU A 58 -1.57 -11.27 -5.98
CA LEU A 58 -1.85 -12.60 -6.49
C LEU A 58 -2.92 -12.57 -7.58
N ALA A 59 -3.98 -11.78 -7.39
CA ALA A 59 -5.05 -11.67 -8.36
C ALA A 59 -4.58 -11.07 -9.69
N GLU A 60 -3.67 -10.09 -9.65
CA GLU A 60 -3.06 -9.50 -10.86
C GLU A 60 -2.09 -10.50 -11.51
N ASP A 61 -1.14 -11.07 -10.76
CA ASP A 61 -0.06 -11.93 -11.28
C ASP A 61 -0.56 -13.25 -11.85
N HIS A 62 -1.59 -13.83 -11.23
CA HIS A 62 -2.22 -15.09 -11.66
C HIS A 62 -3.44 -14.89 -12.56
N ASN A 63 -3.69 -13.65 -13.06
CA ASN A 63 -4.81 -13.33 -13.94
C ASN A 63 -6.18 -13.75 -13.36
N LEU A 64 -6.39 -13.62 -12.06
CA LEU A 64 -7.67 -13.87 -11.40
C LEU A 64 -8.68 -12.75 -11.69
N PHE A 65 -8.22 -11.60 -12.16
CA PHE A 65 -9.07 -10.58 -12.75
C PHE A 65 -9.40 -10.98 -14.18
N ASP A 66 -10.69 -11.02 -14.52
CA ASP A 66 -11.14 -11.30 -15.90
C ASP A 66 -10.54 -10.27 -16.86
N THR A 67 -9.84 -10.73 -17.88
CA THR A 67 -9.20 -9.87 -18.90
C THR A 67 -10.22 -9.05 -19.72
N ALA A 68 -11.51 -9.36 -19.62
CA ALA A 68 -12.58 -8.57 -20.24
C ALA A 68 -12.80 -7.20 -19.55
N VAL A 69 -12.15 -6.94 -18.42
CA VAL A 69 -12.20 -5.66 -17.71
C VAL A 69 -10.79 -5.16 -17.42
N ASP A 70 -10.60 -3.85 -17.47
CA ASP A 70 -9.31 -3.22 -17.17
C ASP A 70 -9.23 -2.88 -15.68
N ILE A 71 -8.46 -3.65 -14.93
CA ILE A 71 -8.14 -3.44 -13.51
C ILE A 71 -6.63 -3.29 -13.39
N ARG A 72 -6.16 -2.23 -12.73
CA ARG A 72 -4.74 -1.91 -12.63
C ARG A 72 -4.32 -1.63 -11.18
N LEU A 73 -3.26 -2.26 -10.71
CA LEU A 73 -2.64 -1.90 -9.45
C LEU A 73 -1.72 -0.68 -9.64
N LYS A 74 -1.86 0.30 -8.77
CA LYS A 74 -0.96 1.45 -8.65
C LYS A 74 -0.15 1.30 -7.37
N HIS A 75 1.16 1.09 -7.52
CA HIS A 75 2.07 0.81 -6.41
C HIS A 75 2.58 2.09 -5.78
N PHE A 76 2.42 2.19 -4.47
CA PHE A 76 2.94 3.28 -3.64
C PHE A 76 3.83 2.72 -2.55
N THR A 77 4.81 3.49 -2.08
CA THR A 77 5.66 3.11 -0.96
C THR A 77 5.35 3.90 0.32
N ALA A 78 4.74 5.07 0.16
CA ALA A 78 4.35 5.94 1.26
C ALA A 78 2.82 6.07 1.37
N GLN A 79 2.30 5.93 2.60
CA GLN A 79 0.85 6.03 2.83
C GLN A 79 0.26 7.38 2.43
N MET A 80 0.99 8.47 2.61
CA MET A 80 0.50 9.81 2.22
C MET A 80 0.28 9.95 0.72
N ASP A 81 1.05 9.22 -0.09
CA ASP A 81 0.89 9.23 -1.55
C ASP A 81 -0.38 8.48 -1.97
N VAL A 82 -0.73 7.40 -1.25
CA VAL A 82 -2.00 6.68 -1.40
C VAL A 82 -3.18 7.61 -1.12
N ASP A 83 -3.15 8.32 0.00
CA ASP A 83 -4.21 9.29 0.36
C ASP A 83 -4.33 10.38 -0.71
N THR A 84 -3.19 10.93 -1.14
CA THR A 84 -3.15 11.97 -2.18
C THR A 84 -3.71 11.44 -3.51
N ALA A 85 -3.40 10.20 -3.88
CA ALA A 85 -3.93 9.59 -5.08
C ALA A 85 -5.45 9.39 -4.98
N MET A 86 -5.95 8.95 -3.82
CA MET A 86 -7.38 8.75 -3.57
C MET A 86 -8.14 10.09 -3.57
N MET A 87 -7.65 11.09 -2.85
CA MET A 87 -8.28 12.41 -2.76
C MET A 87 -8.29 13.14 -4.11
N ASN A 88 -7.22 13.01 -4.91
CA ASN A 88 -7.11 13.59 -6.25
C ASN A 88 -7.75 12.74 -7.37
N ARG A 89 -8.53 11.72 -7.04
CA ARG A 89 -9.23 10.84 -7.99
C ARG A 89 -8.31 10.17 -9.02
N ARG A 90 -7.07 9.87 -8.61
CA ARG A 90 -6.12 9.12 -9.45
C ARG A 90 -6.33 7.61 -9.35
N VAL A 91 -7.00 7.17 -8.30
CA VAL A 91 -7.39 5.78 -8.04
C VAL A 91 -8.82 5.73 -7.51
N GLU A 92 -9.49 4.64 -7.78
CA GLU A 92 -10.87 4.39 -7.35
C GLU A 92 -10.93 3.62 -6.02
N LEU A 93 -9.92 2.79 -5.75
CA LEU A 93 -9.78 2.03 -4.50
C LEU A 93 -8.40 2.27 -3.89
N ALA A 94 -8.31 2.18 -2.56
CA ALA A 94 -7.05 2.32 -1.85
C ALA A 94 -6.98 1.39 -0.63
N VAL A 95 -5.88 0.64 -0.52
CA VAL A 95 -5.53 -0.09 0.70
C VAL A 95 -4.94 0.90 1.70
N THR A 96 -5.50 0.94 2.91
CA THR A 96 -5.19 1.94 3.93
C THR A 96 -5.46 1.41 5.33
N ASP A 97 -5.36 2.25 6.35
CA ASP A 97 -5.81 1.97 7.71
C ASP A 97 -7.08 2.77 8.07
N LEU A 98 -7.80 2.33 9.11
CA LEU A 98 -9.07 2.95 9.52
C LEU A 98 -8.93 4.41 9.94
N VAL A 99 -7.81 4.82 10.51
CA VAL A 99 -7.58 6.22 10.91
C VAL A 99 -7.50 7.12 9.68
N ARG A 100 -6.76 6.68 8.67
CA ARG A 100 -6.64 7.40 7.38
C ARG A 100 -7.95 7.35 6.60
N ALA A 101 -8.61 6.19 6.60
CA ALA A 101 -9.92 6.01 5.97
C ALA A 101 -10.94 7.01 6.52
N GLU A 102 -11.06 7.13 7.84
CA GLU A 102 -11.98 8.09 8.48
C GLU A 102 -11.64 9.55 8.16
N ARG A 103 -10.35 9.88 8.03
CA ARG A 103 -9.96 11.23 7.56
C ARG A 103 -10.40 11.49 6.13
N MET A 104 -10.19 10.53 5.22
CA MET A 104 -10.62 10.66 3.83
C MET A 104 -12.14 10.76 3.71
N ILE A 105 -12.89 9.91 4.43
CA ILE A 105 -14.36 9.91 4.46
C ILE A 105 -14.90 11.24 5.03
N LYS A 106 -14.25 11.80 6.05
CA LYS A 106 -14.62 13.11 6.61
C LYS A 106 -14.42 14.26 5.61
N GLN A 107 -13.40 14.17 4.76
CA GLN A 107 -13.09 15.18 3.74
C GLN A 107 -13.93 15.01 2.46
N ASP A 108 -14.24 13.77 2.07
CA ASP A 108 -15.03 13.44 0.88
C ASP A 108 -16.01 12.30 1.22
N SER A 109 -17.27 12.66 1.43
CA SER A 109 -18.35 11.70 1.76
C SER A 109 -18.69 10.72 0.64
N SER A 110 -18.11 10.89 -0.56
CA SER A 110 -18.23 9.91 -1.65
C SER A 110 -17.32 8.69 -1.43
N ILE A 111 -16.40 8.75 -0.47
CA ILE A 111 -15.53 7.63 -0.10
C ILE A 111 -16.23 6.80 0.99
N GLY A 112 -16.13 5.48 0.88
CA GLY A 112 -16.67 4.54 1.87
C GLY A 112 -15.79 3.30 2.00
N TYR A 113 -16.13 2.46 2.96
CA TYR A 113 -15.43 1.18 3.16
C TYR A 113 -15.86 0.15 2.13
N LEU A 114 -14.89 -0.56 1.54
CA LEU A 114 -15.14 -1.78 0.77
C LEU A 114 -14.95 -3.02 1.66
N THR A 115 -13.82 -3.11 2.35
CA THR A 115 -13.48 -4.28 3.17
C THR A 115 -12.49 -3.94 4.27
N ALA A 116 -12.48 -4.76 5.33
CA ALA A 116 -11.34 -4.86 6.23
C ALA A 116 -10.19 -5.60 5.54
N THR A 117 -8.95 -5.41 6.02
CA THR A 117 -7.81 -6.25 5.69
C THR A 117 -7.24 -6.91 6.94
N ASN A 118 -6.42 -7.96 6.76
CA ASN A 118 -5.75 -8.64 7.87
C ASN A 118 -4.49 -7.91 8.36
N ALA A 119 -4.30 -6.64 7.99
CA ALA A 119 -3.17 -5.86 8.46
C ALA A 119 -3.18 -5.71 9.98
N TYR A 120 -2.03 -5.93 10.59
CA TYR A 120 -1.78 -5.62 11.99
C TYR A 120 -0.43 -4.92 12.14
N TRP A 121 -0.27 -4.18 13.21
CA TRP A 121 0.91 -3.37 13.46
C TRP A 121 1.56 -3.75 14.77
N GLN A 122 2.88 -3.62 14.79
CA GLN A 122 3.69 -3.86 15.96
C GLN A 122 4.57 -2.64 16.25
N LEU A 123 4.63 -2.22 17.51
CA LEU A 123 5.66 -1.33 18.01
C LEU A 123 6.90 -2.18 18.32
N ILE A 124 7.96 -1.93 17.58
CA ILE A 124 9.19 -2.71 17.62
C ILE A 124 10.34 -1.79 18.04
N THR A 125 11.14 -2.24 18.98
CA THR A 125 12.30 -1.49 19.48
C THR A 125 13.60 -2.04 18.96
N ASN A 126 14.55 -1.16 18.75
CA ASN A 126 15.89 -1.55 18.36
C ASN A 126 16.54 -2.42 19.45
N ARG A 127 17.11 -3.56 19.05
CA ARG A 127 17.77 -4.50 19.95
C ARG A 127 18.90 -3.88 20.76
N ILE A 128 19.64 -2.92 20.18
CA ILE A 128 20.74 -2.24 20.87
C ILE A 128 20.26 -1.21 21.90
N ALA A 129 19.05 -0.67 21.72
CA ALA A 129 18.44 0.27 22.66
C ALA A 129 18.00 -0.44 23.98
N ARG A 130 18.00 -1.77 24.01
CA ARG A 130 17.66 -2.61 25.17
C ARG A 130 16.34 -2.27 25.85
N MET A 131 15.40 -1.68 25.12
CA MET A 131 14.07 -1.37 25.63
C MET A 131 13.24 -2.64 25.77
N THR A 132 12.71 -2.88 26.96
CA THR A 132 11.94 -4.09 27.28
C THR A 132 10.50 -3.80 27.69
N GLN A 133 10.16 -2.54 27.95
CA GLN A 133 8.85 -2.07 28.39
C GLN A 133 8.53 -0.73 27.73
N LEU A 134 7.24 -0.41 27.59
CA LEU A 134 6.78 0.84 26.97
C LEU A 134 7.28 2.09 27.69
N LYS A 135 7.45 2.07 29.01
CA LYS A 135 8.03 3.18 29.78
C LYS A 135 9.45 3.57 29.35
N HIS A 136 10.20 2.66 28.71
CA HIS A 136 11.54 2.96 28.19
C HIS A 136 11.51 3.77 26.87
N LEU A 137 10.33 4.20 26.39
CA LEU A 137 10.18 5.14 25.27
C LEU A 137 10.51 6.58 25.68
N GLU A 138 10.63 6.87 26.97
CA GLU A 138 11.06 8.17 27.46
C GLU A 138 12.42 8.56 26.87
N ASP A 139 12.51 9.78 26.34
CA ASP A 139 13.67 10.32 25.62
C ASP A 139 14.14 9.48 24.42
N LYS A 140 13.21 8.77 23.74
CA LYS A 140 13.50 7.94 22.58
C LYS A 140 12.79 8.42 21.33
N MET A 141 13.41 8.11 20.18
CA MET A 141 12.82 8.34 18.86
C MET A 141 11.85 7.22 18.50
N LEU A 142 10.62 7.59 18.15
CA LEU A 142 9.56 6.69 17.69
C LEU A 142 9.14 7.05 16.26
N ALA A 143 9.52 6.21 15.28
CA ALA A 143 9.13 6.42 13.88
C ALA A 143 7.71 5.94 13.60
N MET A 144 6.90 6.81 13.00
CA MET A 144 5.51 6.55 12.66
C MET A 144 5.06 7.41 11.45
N THR A 145 3.83 7.26 11.00
CA THR A 145 3.17 8.17 10.05
C THR A 145 2.08 8.95 10.78
N ARG A 146 2.12 10.28 10.72
CA ARG A 146 1.11 11.14 11.37
C ARG A 146 -0.29 10.85 10.84
N TYR A 147 -1.28 10.96 11.72
CA TYR A 147 -2.69 10.75 11.43
C TYR A 147 -2.98 9.39 10.75
N SER A 148 -2.31 8.35 11.21
CA SER A 148 -2.52 6.97 10.81
C SER A 148 -2.67 6.08 12.03
N VAL A 149 -2.96 4.81 11.83
CA VAL A 149 -2.95 3.82 12.90
C VAL A 149 -1.62 3.80 13.65
N THR A 150 -0.50 4.09 13.00
CA THR A 150 0.81 4.10 13.66
C THR A 150 0.97 5.30 14.60
N ASP A 151 0.37 6.44 14.31
CA ASP A 151 0.31 7.59 15.23
C ASP A 151 -0.59 7.28 16.44
N MET A 152 -1.77 6.70 16.16
CA MET A 152 -2.71 6.27 17.21
C MET A 152 -2.09 5.26 18.17
N LEU A 153 -1.36 4.27 17.65
CA LEU A 153 -0.66 3.27 18.48
C LEU A 153 0.50 3.89 19.26
N GLY A 154 1.16 4.91 18.72
CA GLY A 154 2.15 5.70 19.44
C GLY A 154 1.55 6.42 20.65
N ASP A 155 0.38 7.05 20.48
CA ASP A 155 -0.37 7.66 21.60
C ASP A 155 -0.78 6.60 22.63
N LEU A 156 -1.36 5.49 22.16
CA LEU A 156 -1.79 4.40 23.04
C LEU A 156 -0.60 3.85 23.88
N ALA A 157 0.56 3.68 23.26
CA ALA A 157 1.75 3.21 23.95
C ALA A 157 2.20 4.18 25.06
N VAL A 158 2.22 5.48 24.76
CA VAL A 158 2.62 6.56 25.68
C VAL A 158 1.62 6.69 26.84
N ASP A 159 0.31 6.75 26.49
CA ASP A 159 -0.77 6.93 27.46
C ASP A 159 -0.89 5.73 28.41
N SER A 160 -0.69 4.50 27.92
CA SER A 160 -0.82 3.27 28.71
C SER A 160 0.16 3.20 29.89
N VAL A 161 1.29 3.89 29.79
CA VAL A 161 2.33 3.94 30.83
C VAL A 161 2.46 5.33 31.46
N LYS A 162 1.51 6.25 31.15
CA LYS A 162 1.42 7.62 31.69
C LYS A 162 2.71 8.45 31.43
N LEU A 163 3.39 8.21 30.33
CA LEU A 163 4.47 9.08 29.90
C LEU A 163 3.91 10.40 29.38
N LYS A 164 4.65 11.47 29.57
CA LYS A 164 4.32 12.75 28.95
C LYS A 164 4.66 12.69 27.46
N PRO A 165 3.72 13.06 26.55
CA PRO A 165 3.93 12.94 25.11
C PRO A 165 5.17 13.67 24.59
N GLU A 166 5.55 14.80 25.23
CA GLU A 166 6.72 15.61 24.88
C GLU A 166 8.06 14.89 25.12
N PHE A 167 8.09 13.84 25.93
CA PHE A 167 9.29 13.04 26.18
C PHE A 167 9.49 11.89 25.20
N VAL A 168 8.62 11.75 24.17
CA VAL A 168 8.80 10.77 23.10
C VAL A 168 8.94 11.52 21.77
N PHE A 169 10.13 11.45 21.17
CA PHE A 169 10.43 12.15 19.91
C PHE A 169 9.81 11.43 18.74
N ARG A 170 8.66 11.90 18.25
CA ARG A 170 7.94 11.30 17.13
C ARG A 170 8.51 11.76 15.80
N ILE A 171 9.03 10.81 15.05
CA ILE A 171 9.67 11.04 13.75
C ILE A 171 8.72 10.54 12.66
N GLN A 172 8.32 11.43 11.75
CA GLN A 172 7.45 11.06 10.64
C GLN A 172 8.26 10.41 9.52
N ILE A 173 8.03 9.13 9.29
CA ILE A 173 8.60 8.36 8.18
C ILE A 173 7.47 7.55 7.54
N ASN A 174 7.07 7.94 6.33
CA ASN A 174 5.85 7.41 5.69
C ASN A 174 6.08 6.09 4.96
N ASP A 175 7.30 5.80 4.52
CA ASP A 175 7.66 4.56 3.83
C ASP A 175 8.04 3.47 4.84
N VAL A 176 7.32 2.34 4.81
CA VAL A 176 7.51 1.22 5.74
C VAL A 176 8.87 0.54 5.55
N ASN A 177 9.38 0.49 4.30
CA ASN A 177 10.68 -0.12 4.02
C ASN A 177 11.83 0.78 4.49
N ILE A 178 11.67 2.11 4.41
CA ILE A 178 12.63 3.06 4.99
C ILE A 178 12.65 2.90 6.51
N ARG A 179 11.48 2.81 7.16
CA ARG A 179 11.42 2.53 8.62
C ARG A 179 12.20 1.28 9.00
N LEU A 180 11.98 0.19 8.26
CA LEU A 180 12.72 -1.06 8.51
C LEU A 180 14.22 -0.88 8.36
N LYS A 181 14.68 -0.22 7.29
CA LYS A 181 16.12 0.06 7.07
C LYS A 181 16.73 0.90 8.19
N MET A 182 16.02 1.92 8.67
CA MET A 182 16.49 2.74 9.78
C MET A 182 16.64 1.94 11.08
N LEU A 183 15.76 0.95 11.30
CA LEU A 183 15.91 0.00 12.42
C LEU A 183 17.14 -0.90 12.22
N GLU A 184 17.32 -1.44 11.01
CA GLU A 184 18.47 -2.29 10.65
C GLU A 184 19.81 -1.55 10.80
N ASN A 185 19.83 -0.27 10.43
CA ASN A 185 21.01 0.60 10.54
C ASN A 185 21.23 1.18 11.94
N ASN A 186 20.35 0.89 12.90
CA ASN A 186 20.38 1.46 14.26
C ASN A 186 20.21 2.99 14.31
N GLU A 187 19.48 3.56 13.35
CA GLU A 187 19.19 4.99 13.25
C GLU A 187 17.93 5.39 14.03
N MET A 188 17.16 4.41 14.53
CA MET A 188 15.89 4.61 15.24
C MET A 188 15.81 3.74 16.48
N ASP A 189 15.31 4.30 17.59
CA ASP A 189 15.15 3.56 18.84
C ASP A 189 13.94 2.62 18.81
N ALA A 190 12.82 3.12 18.27
CA ALA A 190 11.58 2.38 18.13
C ALA A 190 10.81 2.81 16.88
N LEU A 191 9.94 1.94 16.38
CA LEU A 191 9.11 2.24 15.23
C LEU A 191 7.89 1.31 15.15
N LEU A 192 6.93 1.68 14.33
CA LEU A 192 5.76 0.87 14.05
C LEU A 192 5.86 0.28 12.64
N LEU A 193 5.76 -1.05 12.56
CA LEU A 193 5.76 -1.83 11.32
C LEU A 193 4.52 -2.70 11.23
N THR A 194 4.16 -3.04 9.98
CA THR A 194 3.23 -4.11 9.64
C THR A 194 3.98 -5.25 8.95
N GLU A 195 3.29 -6.35 8.64
CA GLU A 195 3.91 -7.46 7.92
C GLU A 195 4.11 -7.14 6.42
N PRO A 196 5.16 -7.66 5.81
CA PRO A 196 6.17 -8.60 6.33
C PRO A 196 7.39 -7.92 6.98
N GLN A 197 7.46 -6.59 6.99
CA GLN A 197 8.60 -5.85 7.55
C GLN A 197 8.77 -6.10 9.06
N ALA A 198 7.64 -6.26 9.78
CA ALA A 198 7.67 -6.60 11.20
C ALA A 198 8.31 -7.98 11.43
N ALA A 199 8.02 -8.97 10.58
CA ALA A 199 8.65 -10.29 10.65
C ALA A 199 10.17 -10.20 10.43
N GLN A 200 10.63 -9.40 9.46
CA GLN A 200 12.06 -9.20 9.24
C GLN A 200 12.74 -8.58 10.46
N ALA A 201 12.12 -7.59 11.08
CA ALA A 201 12.63 -7.00 12.32
C ALA A 201 12.71 -8.03 13.46
N ARG A 202 11.70 -8.90 13.64
CA ARG A 202 11.71 -9.98 14.64
C ARG A 202 12.82 -11.01 14.37
N LEU A 203 13.06 -11.39 13.11
CA LEU A 203 14.17 -12.29 12.76
C LEU A 203 15.53 -11.69 13.11
N LEU A 204 15.67 -10.36 13.05
CA LEU A 204 16.87 -9.63 13.45
C LEU A 204 16.96 -9.42 14.99
N LYS A 205 16.06 -10.07 15.76
CA LYS A 205 16.01 -10.02 17.22
C LYS A 205 15.65 -8.64 17.79
N HIS A 206 14.96 -7.81 17.03
CA HIS A 206 14.31 -6.62 17.54
C HIS A 206 13.09 -7.00 18.38
N LYS A 207 12.81 -6.26 19.46
CA LYS A 207 11.78 -6.64 20.44
C LYS A 207 10.45 -5.96 20.12
N VAL A 208 9.37 -6.73 20.11
CA VAL A 208 7.99 -6.23 20.05
C VAL A 208 7.55 -5.81 21.45
N LEU A 209 7.08 -4.59 21.61
CA LEU A 209 6.51 -4.07 22.86
C LEU A 209 4.99 -3.94 22.82
N LEU A 210 4.39 -3.79 21.60
CA LEU A 210 2.95 -3.70 21.42
C LEU A 210 2.58 -4.39 20.11
N ASP A 211 1.43 -5.08 20.09
CA ASP A 211 0.90 -5.77 18.93
C ASP A 211 -0.62 -5.56 18.89
N THR A 212 -1.16 -5.07 17.77
CA THR A 212 -2.60 -4.82 17.63
C THR A 212 -3.45 -6.09 17.75
N ARG A 213 -2.87 -7.27 17.48
CA ARG A 213 -3.57 -8.55 17.68
C ARG A 213 -3.86 -8.83 19.13
N SER A 214 -2.92 -8.53 20.02
CA SER A 214 -3.10 -8.69 21.48
C SER A 214 -4.09 -7.67 22.07
N LEU A 215 -4.39 -6.62 21.33
CA LEU A 215 -5.37 -5.59 21.69
C LEU A 215 -6.74 -5.83 21.02
N ASP A 216 -6.91 -6.93 20.28
CA ASP A 216 -8.08 -7.21 19.42
C ASP A 216 -8.45 -6.04 18.50
N MET A 217 -7.46 -5.40 17.89
CA MET A 217 -7.64 -4.28 16.97
C MET A 217 -7.40 -4.71 15.52
N LYS A 218 -8.41 -4.64 14.67
CA LYS A 218 -8.34 -4.88 13.22
C LYS A 218 -8.44 -3.54 12.49
N MET A 219 -7.30 -2.92 12.22
CA MET A 219 -7.24 -1.53 11.74
C MET A 219 -6.96 -1.39 10.24
N GLY A 220 -6.77 -2.48 9.51
CA GLY A 220 -6.56 -2.44 8.06
C GLY A 220 -7.86 -2.35 7.28
N ALA A 221 -7.88 -1.58 6.20
CA ALA A 221 -9.07 -1.38 5.37
C ALA A 221 -8.73 -1.15 3.90
N VAL A 222 -9.73 -1.40 3.05
CA VAL A 222 -9.78 -0.88 1.68
C VAL A 222 -10.95 0.09 1.60
N VAL A 223 -10.68 1.29 1.11
CA VAL A 223 -11.72 2.29 0.81
C VAL A 223 -11.96 2.37 -0.69
N MET A 224 -13.18 2.79 -1.07
CA MET A 224 -13.58 2.99 -2.46
C MET A 224 -14.41 4.27 -2.62
N ARG A 225 -14.48 4.77 -3.86
CA ARG A 225 -15.38 5.85 -4.25
C ARG A 225 -16.75 5.29 -4.62
N ASN A 226 -17.70 5.37 -3.68
CA ASN A 226 -19.04 4.79 -3.82
C ASN A 226 -19.82 5.36 -5.03
N LYS A 227 -19.76 6.67 -5.23
CA LYS A 227 -20.53 7.33 -6.30
C LYS A 227 -20.12 6.85 -7.70
N GLU A 228 -18.83 6.65 -7.90
CA GLU A 228 -18.30 6.22 -9.20
C GLU A 228 -18.61 4.75 -9.49
N MET A 229 -18.80 3.92 -8.43
CA MET A 229 -19.11 2.49 -8.56
C MET A 229 -20.57 2.19 -8.96
N THR A 230 -21.43 3.20 -9.05
CA THR A 230 -22.84 3.03 -9.51
C THR A 230 -22.96 2.90 -11.02
N GLU A 231 -21.98 3.34 -11.80
CA GLU A 231 -21.95 3.20 -13.26
C GLU A 231 -21.78 1.73 -13.65
N LYS A 232 -22.54 1.28 -14.67
CA LYS A 232 -22.59 -0.13 -15.10
C LYS A 232 -21.21 -0.75 -15.34
N ASN A 233 -20.31 -0.04 -16.02
CA ASN A 233 -18.96 -0.55 -16.30
C ASN A 233 -18.11 -0.63 -15.03
N ARG A 234 -18.17 0.35 -14.16
CA ARG A 234 -17.46 0.37 -12.88
C ARG A 234 -17.96 -0.71 -11.95
N LYS A 235 -19.27 -0.93 -11.89
CA LYS A 235 -19.86 -2.01 -11.12
C LYS A 235 -19.34 -3.37 -11.59
N ARG A 236 -19.31 -3.61 -12.92
CA ARG A 236 -18.74 -4.86 -13.48
C ARG A 236 -17.26 -5.03 -13.10
N GLN A 237 -16.45 -3.96 -13.22
CA GLN A 237 -15.03 -3.99 -12.80
C GLN A 237 -14.89 -4.31 -11.32
N LEU A 238 -15.73 -3.70 -10.46
CA LEU A 238 -15.75 -3.96 -9.03
C LEU A 238 -16.13 -5.41 -8.71
N ASP A 239 -17.16 -5.95 -9.35
CA ASP A 239 -17.62 -7.34 -9.14
C ASP A 239 -16.51 -8.34 -9.53
N VAL A 240 -15.82 -8.11 -10.65
CA VAL A 240 -14.66 -8.92 -11.09
C VAL A 240 -13.49 -8.81 -10.09
N MET A 241 -13.20 -7.59 -9.63
CA MET A 241 -12.16 -7.35 -8.63
C MET A 241 -12.47 -8.08 -7.32
N ILE A 242 -13.70 -7.99 -6.82
CA ILE A 242 -14.15 -8.67 -5.59
C ILE A 242 -13.99 -10.19 -5.73
N LYS A 243 -14.41 -10.75 -6.87
CA LYS A 243 -14.25 -12.18 -7.14
C LYS A 243 -12.78 -12.58 -7.13
N GLY A 244 -11.93 -11.89 -7.91
CA GLY A 244 -10.50 -12.20 -7.99
C GLY A 244 -9.78 -12.05 -6.63
N TYR A 245 -10.12 -11.03 -5.84
CA TYR A 245 -9.62 -10.87 -4.48
C TYR A 245 -10.01 -12.04 -3.57
N ASN A 246 -11.28 -12.45 -3.59
CA ASN A 246 -11.76 -13.56 -2.78
C ASN A 246 -11.14 -14.91 -3.19
N ASP A 247 -10.97 -15.15 -4.49
CA ASP A 247 -10.32 -16.34 -5.03
C ASP A 247 -8.82 -16.37 -4.62
N ALA A 248 -8.17 -15.21 -4.60
CA ALA A 248 -6.80 -15.05 -4.10
C ALA A 248 -6.72 -15.34 -2.60
N CYS A 249 -7.65 -14.84 -1.79
CA CYS A 249 -7.70 -15.15 -0.34
C CYS A 249 -7.86 -16.66 -0.10
N ASP A 250 -8.75 -17.34 -0.83
CA ASP A 250 -8.92 -18.79 -0.72
C ASP A 250 -7.64 -19.54 -1.09
N SER A 251 -6.96 -19.11 -2.16
CA SER A 251 -5.70 -19.70 -2.61
C SER A 251 -4.59 -19.53 -1.58
N ILE A 252 -4.45 -18.33 -1.01
CA ILE A 252 -3.44 -18.07 0.03
C ILE A 252 -3.74 -18.86 1.30
N ASN A 253 -5.00 -18.90 1.71
CA ASN A 253 -5.41 -19.64 2.91
C ASN A 253 -5.24 -21.16 2.78
N LYS A 254 -5.35 -21.70 1.55
CA LYS A 254 -5.14 -23.12 1.25
C LYS A 254 -3.66 -23.47 1.19
N ASN A 255 -2.84 -22.66 0.52
CA ASN A 255 -1.45 -22.99 0.19
C ASN A 255 -0.45 -22.39 1.17
N GLY A 256 -0.86 -21.40 1.98
CA GLY A 256 -0.01 -20.61 2.86
C GLY A 256 0.73 -19.48 2.14
N VAL A 257 1.15 -18.46 2.89
CA VAL A 257 1.88 -17.29 2.36
C VAL A 257 3.20 -17.69 1.70
N ALA A 258 3.88 -18.70 2.23
CA ALA A 258 5.18 -19.16 1.72
C ALA A 258 5.11 -19.67 0.28
N ALA A 259 3.96 -20.18 -0.18
CA ALA A 259 3.76 -20.60 -1.56
C ALA A 259 3.84 -19.42 -2.57
N TYR A 260 3.68 -18.20 -2.09
CA TYR A 260 3.70 -16.96 -2.87
C TYR A 260 4.90 -16.07 -2.50
N SER A 261 6.00 -16.69 -2.04
CA SER A 261 7.19 -15.94 -1.57
C SER A 261 7.76 -15.00 -2.61
N ASP A 262 7.75 -15.38 -3.89
CA ASP A 262 8.27 -14.53 -4.97
C ASP A 262 7.48 -13.23 -5.11
N LEU A 263 6.14 -13.28 -4.97
CA LEU A 263 5.29 -12.08 -4.96
C LEU A 263 5.58 -11.19 -3.75
N VAL A 264 5.66 -11.79 -2.55
CA VAL A 264 5.94 -11.02 -1.32
C VAL A 264 7.33 -10.38 -1.41
N MET A 265 8.35 -11.12 -1.86
CA MET A 265 9.69 -10.55 -2.06
C MET A 265 9.70 -9.45 -3.13
N LYS A 266 9.01 -9.65 -4.25
CA LYS A 266 8.91 -8.69 -5.36
C LYS A 266 8.30 -7.37 -4.92
N TYR A 267 7.17 -7.42 -4.23
CA TYR A 267 6.39 -6.22 -3.91
C TYR A 267 6.73 -5.62 -2.54
N CYS A 268 6.98 -6.44 -1.51
CA CYS A 268 7.26 -5.95 -0.16
C CYS A 268 8.75 -5.73 0.14
N LYS A 269 9.66 -6.14 -0.77
CA LYS A 269 11.12 -5.92 -0.67
C LYS A 269 11.76 -6.56 0.57
N VAL A 270 11.25 -7.70 1.01
CA VAL A 270 11.80 -8.49 2.13
C VAL A 270 12.54 -9.73 1.63
N LYS A 271 13.28 -10.37 2.52
CA LYS A 271 14.06 -11.58 2.23
C LYS A 271 13.19 -12.83 2.26
N LYS A 272 13.60 -13.89 1.57
CA LYS A 272 12.89 -15.17 1.50
C LYS A 272 12.63 -15.77 2.90
N ASN A 273 13.65 -15.81 3.75
CA ASN A 273 13.50 -16.32 5.12
C ASN A 273 12.48 -15.52 5.96
N THR A 274 12.25 -14.25 5.63
CA THR A 274 11.19 -13.45 6.25
C THR A 274 9.82 -14.00 5.86
N VAL A 275 9.61 -14.28 4.58
CA VAL A 275 8.35 -14.85 4.10
C VAL A 275 8.10 -16.24 4.70
N GLU A 276 9.11 -17.09 4.77
CA GLU A 276 9.05 -18.42 5.37
C GLU A 276 8.72 -18.39 6.88
N SER A 277 9.00 -17.25 7.54
CA SER A 277 8.65 -17.06 8.97
C SER A 277 7.20 -16.64 9.20
N LEU A 278 6.47 -16.26 8.14
CA LEU A 278 5.05 -15.85 8.19
C LEU A 278 4.15 -17.09 8.25
N LYS A 279 3.88 -17.57 9.46
CA LYS A 279 3.02 -18.75 9.69
C LYS A 279 1.64 -18.30 10.15
N ASP A 280 0.65 -19.14 9.87
CA ASP A 280 -0.73 -19.03 10.38
C ASP A 280 -1.44 -17.71 10.10
N ILE A 281 -1.04 -17.00 9.02
CA ILE A 281 -1.69 -15.78 8.58
C ILE A 281 -2.85 -16.15 7.66
N LYS A 282 -4.06 -15.69 8.03
CA LYS A 282 -5.29 -15.90 7.27
C LYS A 282 -5.75 -14.59 6.64
N PHE A 283 -6.31 -14.70 5.46
CA PHE A 283 -6.90 -13.59 4.72
C PHE A 283 -8.42 -13.74 4.68
N GLU A 284 -9.10 -12.69 5.06
CA GLU A 284 -10.57 -12.67 5.05
C GLU A 284 -11.06 -12.21 3.67
N LYS A 285 -12.15 -12.85 3.18
CA LYS A 285 -12.86 -12.36 1.99
C LYS A 285 -13.45 -10.98 2.26
N ILE A 286 -13.89 -10.32 1.19
CA ILE A 286 -14.50 -8.99 1.29
C ILE A 286 -15.58 -8.99 2.39
N SER A 287 -15.32 -8.18 3.43
CA SER A 287 -16.20 -7.93 4.56
C SER A 287 -15.94 -6.55 5.14
N VAL A 288 -16.98 -5.82 5.50
CA VAL A 288 -16.85 -4.47 6.06
C VAL A 288 -16.06 -4.49 7.38
N PRO A 289 -15.28 -3.43 7.70
CA PRO A 289 -14.59 -3.32 8.97
C PRO A 289 -15.56 -3.37 10.15
N ARG A 290 -15.09 -3.89 11.30
CA ARG A 290 -15.89 -3.95 12.53
C ARG A 290 -16.21 -2.54 13.02
N GLN A 291 -17.46 -2.31 13.40
CA GLN A 291 -17.92 -1.00 13.88
C GLN A 291 -17.10 -0.51 15.08
N HIS A 292 -16.73 -1.41 15.98
CA HIS A 292 -15.87 -1.11 17.13
C HIS A 292 -14.53 -0.47 16.72
N ASP A 293 -13.86 -1.02 15.70
CA ASP A 293 -12.55 -0.52 15.24
C ASP A 293 -12.69 0.84 14.54
N ILE A 294 -13.79 1.03 13.76
CA ILE A 294 -14.11 2.33 13.16
C ILE A 294 -14.31 3.40 14.23
N GLU A 295 -15.08 3.09 15.28
CA GLU A 295 -15.33 3.99 16.39
C GLU A 295 -14.05 4.32 17.17
N CYS A 296 -13.17 3.35 17.33
CA CYS A 296 -11.85 3.53 17.93
C CYS A 296 -11.02 4.59 17.16
N ALA A 297 -10.98 4.46 15.84
CA ALA A 297 -10.32 5.43 14.95
C ALA A 297 -10.95 6.82 15.03
N ARG A 298 -12.29 6.91 14.97
CA ARG A 298 -13.05 8.18 15.10
C ARG A 298 -12.81 8.87 16.43
N LYS A 299 -12.88 8.12 17.52
CA LYS A 299 -12.64 8.63 18.87
C LYS A 299 -11.25 9.20 19.04
N TRP A 300 -10.25 8.53 18.47
CA TRP A 300 -8.89 9.04 18.51
C TRP A 300 -8.75 10.32 17.67
N LEU A 301 -9.28 10.34 16.44
CA LEU A 301 -9.23 11.50 15.56
C LEU A 301 -9.96 12.72 16.12
N SER A 302 -11.01 12.55 16.92
CA SER A 302 -11.74 13.66 17.54
C SER A 302 -10.94 14.41 18.61
N LYS A 303 -9.83 13.83 19.08
CA LYS A 303 -8.92 14.43 20.07
C LYS A 303 -7.73 15.15 19.44
N LYS A 304 -7.57 15.05 18.09
CA LYS A 304 -6.48 15.65 17.31
C LYS A 304 -6.93 16.86 16.51
#